data_9f3cccd5947a0823f1e0b25e227bf72e
#
_entry.id   9f3cccd5947a0823f1e0b25e227bf72e
#
_cell.length_a   1.000
_cell.length_b   1.000
_cell.length_c   1.000
_cell.angle_alpha   90.00
_cell.angle_beta   90.00
_cell.angle_gamma   90.00
#
_symmetry.space_group_name_H-M   'P 1'
#
loop_
_entity.id
_entity.type
_entity.pdbx_description
1 polymer ?
#
loop_
_entity_poly.entity_id
_entity_poly.type
_entity_poly.pdbx_seq_one_letter_code
_entity_poly.pdbx_strand_id
1 'polypeptide(L)'
;MKKIITSSIILILIFVILLISILSTIGFETSKFNKLISNKVYQKKNINLDLETIKFKIDLKELSLFLETKNPTISFKEIFIPVRNLKVYIDFLSLRKAKPEISKISIDLEEIDIIQLNQLSKIIKPSNLKSFLNNKIKKGKLISEIEFFLTDQGKLKNFIAKGLVKNIEVKINDQLSLTDTKLSFFADKSDILIKNIFGTLGDLKIFDGDIKINLENGIKLESNFDSKLNIDEKFFRKYSKLLNRFDFLQ
;
A
#
# COMPACT_ATOMS: atom_id res chain seq x y z
N MET A 1 48.13 -7.06 32.13
CA MET A 1 47.12 -7.88 31.45
C MET A 1 45.69 -7.27 31.57
N LYS A 2 45.12 -6.99 32.74
CA LYS A 2 43.75 -6.47 32.86
C LYS A 2 43.49 -5.19 32.01
N LYS A 3 44.39 -4.18 32.02
CA LYS A 3 44.26 -2.94 31.23
C LYS A 3 44.21 -3.18 29.71
N ILE A 4 44.99 -4.14 29.20
CA ILE A 4 45.01 -4.46 27.76
C ILE A 4 43.69 -5.13 27.36
N ILE A 5 43.17 -6.03 28.18
CA ILE A 5 41.89 -6.70 27.94
C ILE A 5 40.74 -5.68 27.94
N THR A 6 40.71 -4.77 28.94
CA THR A 6 39.71 -3.73 29.02
C THR A 6 39.76 -2.77 27.81
N SER A 7 40.95 -2.35 27.38
CA SER A 7 41.14 -1.52 26.21
C SER A 7 40.68 -2.24 24.92
N SER A 8 40.97 -3.52 24.79
CA SER A 8 40.52 -4.32 23.64
C SER A 8 38.99 -4.46 23.58
N ILE A 9 38.34 -4.67 24.73
CA ILE A 9 36.86 -4.71 24.82
C ILE A 9 36.23 -3.38 24.42
N ILE A 10 36.78 -2.26 24.92
CA ILE A 10 36.27 -0.92 24.56
C ILE A 10 36.42 -0.68 23.06
N LEU A 11 37.56 -1.04 22.47
CA LEU A 11 37.79 -0.86 21.03
C LEU A 11 36.81 -1.69 20.18
N ILE A 12 36.55 -2.94 20.58
CA ILE A 12 35.54 -3.80 19.91
C ILE A 12 34.15 -3.18 20.04
N LEU A 13 33.78 -2.66 21.21
CA LEU A 13 32.48 -2.03 21.45
C LEU A 13 32.30 -0.79 20.56
N ILE A 14 33.33 0.07 20.46
CA ILE A 14 33.31 1.26 19.58
C ILE A 14 33.16 0.82 18.13
N PHE A 15 33.88 -0.22 17.69
CA PHE A 15 33.78 -0.74 16.32
C PHE A 15 32.37 -1.28 16.00
N VAL A 16 31.76 -2.00 16.94
CA VAL A 16 30.37 -2.52 16.78
C VAL A 16 29.37 -1.37 16.70
N ILE A 17 29.48 -0.35 17.57
CA ILE A 17 28.61 0.82 17.53
C ILE A 17 28.74 1.55 16.19
N LEU A 18 29.95 1.74 15.70
CA LEU A 18 30.23 2.40 14.43
C LEU A 18 29.65 1.59 13.25
N LEU A 19 29.80 0.28 13.26
CA LEU A 19 29.24 -0.63 12.24
C LEU A 19 27.72 -0.59 12.24
N ILE A 20 27.07 -0.63 13.40
CA ILE A 20 25.61 -0.51 13.53
C ILE A 20 25.16 0.87 13.02
N SER A 21 25.89 1.94 13.36
CA SER A 21 25.58 3.29 12.90
C SER A 21 25.63 3.40 11.37
N ILE A 22 26.68 2.86 10.75
CA ILE A 22 26.81 2.81 9.29
C ILE A 22 25.67 2.01 8.66
N LEU A 23 25.37 0.82 9.18
CA LEU A 23 24.30 -0.03 8.65
C LEU A 23 22.92 0.58 8.86
N SER A 24 22.72 1.36 9.92
CA SER A 24 21.43 2.03 10.17
C SER A 24 21.22 3.26 9.28
N THR A 25 22.26 3.99 8.94
CA THR A 25 22.18 5.26 8.18
C THR A 25 22.42 5.05 6.70
N ILE A 26 23.59 4.57 6.32
CA ILE A 26 24.05 4.44 4.94
C ILE A 26 23.63 3.09 4.36
N GLY A 27 23.84 2.01 5.11
CA GLY A 27 23.68 0.65 4.65
C GLY A 27 24.86 0.14 3.81
N PHE A 28 24.81 -1.13 3.42
CA PHE A 28 25.81 -1.78 2.57
C PHE A 28 25.17 -2.18 1.23
N GLU A 29 25.68 -1.66 0.13
CA GLU A 29 25.18 -1.93 -1.23
C GLU A 29 25.93 -3.07 -1.89
N THR A 30 25.21 -3.94 -2.58
CA THR A 30 25.77 -5.02 -3.38
C THR A 30 24.81 -5.45 -4.51
N SER A 31 25.39 -5.89 -5.62
CA SER A 31 24.67 -6.54 -6.72
C SER A 31 24.89 -8.07 -6.77
N LYS A 32 25.81 -8.60 -5.93
CA LYS A 32 26.23 -10.01 -5.98
C LYS A 32 25.10 -11.01 -5.80
N PHE A 33 24.05 -10.65 -5.08
CA PHE A 33 22.91 -11.54 -4.80
C PHE A 33 21.71 -11.35 -5.73
N ASN A 34 21.73 -10.35 -6.63
CA ASN A 34 20.59 -10.02 -7.48
C ASN A 34 20.09 -11.23 -8.26
N LYS A 35 20.95 -11.87 -9.05
CA LYS A 35 20.59 -13.04 -9.86
C LYS A 35 20.05 -14.20 -9.02
N LEU A 36 20.63 -14.43 -7.85
CA LEU A 36 20.19 -15.51 -6.95
C LEU A 36 18.79 -15.25 -6.41
N ILE A 37 18.49 -13.99 -6.01
CA ILE A 37 17.18 -13.59 -5.51
C ILE A 37 16.16 -13.65 -6.63
N SER A 38 16.44 -13.05 -7.78
CA SER A 38 15.57 -13.05 -8.95
C SER A 38 15.18 -14.46 -9.38
N ASN A 39 16.16 -15.36 -9.49
CA ASN A 39 15.91 -16.76 -9.84
C ASN A 39 15.05 -17.50 -8.81
N LYS A 40 15.31 -17.30 -7.51
CA LYS A 40 14.50 -17.93 -6.46
C LYS A 40 13.05 -17.42 -6.45
N VAL A 41 12.84 -16.12 -6.68
CA VAL A 41 11.50 -15.52 -6.76
C VAL A 41 10.75 -16.06 -7.96
N TYR A 42 11.40 -16.13 -9.12
CA TYR A 42 10.82 -16.69 -10.33
C TYR A 42 10.41 -18.16 -10.15
N GLN A 43 11.32 -19.01 -9.64
CA GLN A 43 11.04 -20.44 -9.45
C GLN A 43 9.88 -20.72 -8.48
N LYS A 44 9.72 -19.89 -7.44
CA LYS A 44 8.69 -20.12 -6.41
C LYS A 44 7.33 -19.50 -6.75
N LYS A 45 7.31 -18.37 -7.46
CA LYS A 45 6.10 -17.54 -7.61
C LYS A 45 5.79 -17.13 -9.04
N ASN A 46 6.62 -17.48 -10.01
CA ASN A 46 6.53 -17.01 -11.41
C ASN A 46 6.49 -15.48 -11.50
N ILE A 47 7.23 -14.79 -10.62
CA ILE A 47 7.41 -13.35 -10.63
C ILE A 47 8.76 -13.06 -11.24
N ASN A 48 8.79 -12.29 -12.33
CA ASN A 48 10.02 -11.75 -12.88
C ASN A 48 10.41 -10.53 -12.03
N LEU A 49 11.59 -10.59 -11.46
CA LEU A 49 12.17 -9.56 -10.61
C LEU A 49 13.55 -9.23 -11.14
N ASP A 50 13.77 -8.00 -11.58
CA ASP A 50 15.08 -7.49 -11.94
C ASP A 50 15.50 -6.41 -10.94
N LEU A 51 16.73 -6.53 -10.44
CA LEU A 51 17.28 -5.72 -9.36
C LEU A 51 18.60 -5.09 -9.83
N GLU A 52 18.72 -3.77 -9.71
CA GLU A 52 20.00 -3.09 -9.99
C GLU A 52 20.96 -3.26 -8.82
N THR A 53 20.56 -2.84 -7.63
CA THR A 53 21.35 -2.94 -6.41
C THR A 53 20.44 -3.31 -5.22
N ILE A 54 21.02 -4.03 -4.27
CA ILE A 54 20.40 -4.32 -2.99
C ILE A 54 21.21 -3.63 -1.90
N LYS A 55 20.53 -2.90 -1.04
CA LYS A 55 21.09 -2.24 0.12
C LYS A 55 20.67 -2.96 1.39
N PHE A 56 21.64 -3.46 2.14
CA PHE A 56 21.42 -4.04 3.47
C PHE A 56 21.43 -2.92 4.51
N LYS A 57 20.37 -2.87 5.32
CA LYS A 57 20.22 -1.90 6.40
C LYS A 57 19.69 -2.54 7.67
N ILE A 58 19.95 -1.90 8.81
CA ILE A 58 19.37 -2.24 10.11
C ILE A 58 18.33 -1.19 10.48
N ASP A 59 17.14 -1.65 10.84
CA ASP A 59 16.13 -0.84 11.49
C ASP A 59 16.28 -0.99 13.01
N LEU A 60 16.76 0.07 13.68
CA LEU A 60 16.97 0.05 15.12
C LEU A 60 15.67 0.11 15.91
N LYS A 61 14.56 0.59 15.33
CA LYS A 61 13.27 0.65 16.01
C LYS A 61 12.60 -0.72 16.03
N GLU A 62 12.65 -1.41 14.91
CA GLU A 62 12.06 -2.75 14.77
C GLU A 62 13.06 -3.88 15.10
N LEU A 63 14.32 -3.54 15.42
CA LEU A 63 15.44 -4.48 15.64
C LEU A 63 15.49 -5.53 14.53
N SER A 64 15.37 -5.10 13.29
CA SER A 64 15.32 -5.96 12.11
C SER A 64 16.39 -5.59 11.09
N LEU A 65 16.88 -6.60 10.36
CA LEU A 65 17.67 -6.42 9.15
C LEU A 65 16.72 -6.30 7.98
N PHE A 66 16.88 -5.32 7.10
CA PHE A 66 16.11 -5.27 5.87
C PHE A 66 16.97 -5.09 4.63
N LEU A 67 16.47 -5.63 3.54
CA LEU A 67 16.99 -5.48 2.20
C LEU A 67 16.15 -4.44 1.50
N GLU A 68 16.75 -3.39 0.98
CA GLU A 68 16.09 -2.33 0.22
C GLU A 68 16.59 -2.35 -1.22
N THR A 69 15.68 -2.27 -2.17
CA THR A 69 16.01 -1.99 -3.58
C THR A 69 15.10 -0.91 -4.12
N LYS A 70 15.69 0.01 -4.88
CA LYS A 70 14.98 1.13 -5.53
C LYS A 70 14.72 0.80 -6.99
N ASN A 71 13.56 1.22 -7.48
CA ASN A 71 13.12 1.06 -8.86
C ASN A 71 13.33 -0.37 -9.42
N PRO A 72 12.94 -1.43 -8.65
CA PRO A 72 13.04 -2.78 -9.17
C PRO A 72 12.06 -2.96 -10.33
N THR A 73 12.48 -3.66 -11.38
CA THR A 73 11.55 -4.07 -12.43
C THR A 73 10.84 -5.33 -11.99
N ILE A 74 9.54 -5.25 -11.73
CA ILE A 74 8.72 -6.37 -11.29
C ILE A 74 7.62 -6.63 -12.30
N SER A 75 7.50 -7.88 -12.76
CA SER A 75 6.36 -8.30 -13.55
C SER A 75 5.81 -9.65 -13.09
N PHE A 76 4.51 -9.80 -13.15
CA PHE A 76 3.80 -11.04 -12.85
C PHE A 76 2.83 -11.37 -13.97
N LYS A 77 2.97 -12.56 -14.59
CA LYS A 77 2.19 -12.94 -15.76
C LYS A 77 2.22 -11.86 -16.85
N GLU A 78 3.41 -11.37 -17.15
CA GLU A 78 3.68 -10.32 -18.15
C GLU A 78 3.09 -8.93 -17.83
N ILE A 79 2.43 -8.78 -16.68
CA ILE A 79 1.90 -7.49 -16.25
C ILE A 79 2.96 -6.80 -15.37
N PHE A 80 3.40 -5.62 -15.84
CA PHE A 80 4.36 -4.78 -15.10
C PHE A 80 3.72 -4.17 -13.85
N ILE A 81 4.42 -4.26 -12.71
CA ILE A 81 4.05 -3.66 -11.44
C ILE A 81 5.01 -2.49 -11.18
N PRO A 82 4.53 -1.23 -11.22
CA PRO A 82 5.38 -0.06 -11.04
C PRO A 82 5.72 0.11 -9.56
N VAL A 83 6.91 -0.31 -9.19
CA VAL A 83 7.42 -0.25 -7.81
C VAL A 83 8.57 0.73 -7.74
N ARG A 84 8.46 1.75 -6.87
CA ARG A 84 9.52 2.71 -6.58
C ARG A 84 10.54 2.15 -5.61
N ASN A 85 10.04 1.46 -4.57
CA ASN A 85 10.89 0.91 -3.52
C ASN A 85 10.32 -0.41 -3.00
N LEU A 86 11.20 -1.36 -2.77
CA LEU A 86 10.87 -2.65 -2.18
C LEU A 86 11.78 -2.89 -0.99
N LYS A 87 11.20 -3.15 0.19
CA LYS A 87 11.92 -3.53 1.40
C LYS A 87 11.48 -4.91 1.87
N VAL A 88 12.43 -5.74 2.22
CA VAL A 88 12.19 -7.08 2.76
C VAL A 88 12.86 -7.17 4.12
N TYR A 89 12.07 -7.29 5.16
CA TYR A 89 12.52 -7.34 6.55
C TYR A 89 12.74 -8.80 6.98
N ILE A 90 13.91 -9.05 7.55
CA ILE A 90 14.31 -10.35 8.04
C ILE A 90 14.33 -10.30 9.57
N ASP A 91 13.68 -11.27 10.21
CA ASP A 91 13.72 -11.39 11.66
C ASP A 91 15.16 -11.66 12.15
N PHE A 92 15.63 -10.82 13.07
CA PHE A 92 17.00 -10.88 13.58
C PHE A 92 17.28 -12.20 14.36
N LEU A 93 16.26 -12.68 15.08
CA LEU A 93 16.38 -13.92 15.84
C LEU A 93 16.47 -15.16 14.94
N SER A 94 15.85 -15.10 13.77
CA SER A 94 15.87 -16.17 12.78
C SER A 94 17.26 -16.35 12.16
N LEU A 95 18.05 -15.27 12.06
CA LEU A 95 19.45 -15.35 11.58
C LEU A 95 20.32 -16.21 12.49
N ARG A 96 20.08 -16.17 13.81
CA ARG A 96 20.81 -17.00 14.78
C ARG A 96 20.55 -18.50 14.59
N LYS A 97 19.38 -18.85 14.08
CA LYS A 97 18.97 -20.24 13.78
C LYS A 97 19.49 -20.74 12.42
N ALA A 98 20.30 -19.95 11.71
CA ALA A 98 20.78 -20.21 10.35
C ALA A 98 19.63 -20.46 9.33
N LYS A 99 18.42 -20.00 9.64
CA LYS A 99 17.23 -20.12 8.80
C LYS A 99 16.51 -18.78 8.76
N PRO A 100 16.94 -17.85 7.89
CA PRO A 100 16.39 -16.51 7.82
C PRO A 100 14.90 -16.55 7.45
N GLU A 101 14.06 -15.91 8.25
CA GLU A 101 12.61 -15.80 8.09
C GLU A 101 12.26 -14.35 7.73
N ILE A 102 11.41 -14.19 6.71
CA ILE A 102 10.92 -12.88 6.30
C ILE A 102 9.70 -12.55 7.18
N SER A 103 9.81 -11.47 7.96
CA SER A 103 8.74 -11.02 8.84
C SER A 103 7.79 -10.03 8.16
N LYS A 104 8.33 -9.15 7.29
CA LYS A 104 7.56 -8.08 6.63
C LYS A 104 8.12 -7.81 5.23
N ILE A 105 7.24 -7.48 4.29
CA ILE A 105 7.58 -6.94 2.97
C ILE A 105 6.86 -5.61 2.83
N SER A 106 7.59 -4.53 2.52
CA SER A 106 7.02 -3.21 2.23
C SER A 106 7.26 -2.88 0.76
N ILE A 107 6.20 -2.48 0.08
CA ILE A 107 6.19 -2.11 -1.34
C ILE A 107 5.66 -0.68 -1.46
N ASP A 108 6.49 0.21 -1.98
CA ASP A 108 6.11 1.57 -2.31
C ASP A 108 5.86 1.65 -3.82
N LEU A 109 4.60 1.82 -4.21
CA LEU A 109 4.21 1.89 -5.61
C LEU A 109 4.45 3.28 -6.19
N GLU A 110 4.84 3.34 -7.46
CA GLU A 110 4.77 4.57 -8.24
C GLU A 110 3.31 5.01 -8.45
N GLU A 111 3.12 6.19 -9.01
CA GLU A 111 1.78 6.63 -9.39
C GLU A 111 1.22 5.73 -10.50
N ILE A 112 0.12 5.05 -10.20
CA ILE A 112 -0.58 4.12 -11.09
C ILE A 112 -1.85 4.77 -11.60
N ASP A 113 -2.07 4.77 -12.90
CA ASP A 113 -3.35 5.17 -13.48
C ASP A 113 -4.39 4.02 -13.47
N ILE A 114 -5.64 4.35 -13.77
CA ILE A 114 -6.72 3.36 -13.76
C ILE A 114 -6.54 2.25 -14.79
N ILE A 115 -5.85 2.49 -15.89
CA ILE A 115 -5.61 1.49 -16.93
C ILE A 115 -4.63 0.43 -16.40
N GLN A 116 -3.54 0.88 -15.78
CA GLN A 116 -2.58 0.00 -15.12
C GLN A 116 -3.22 -0.75 -13.95
N LEU A 117 -4.05 -0.07 -13.13
CA LEU A 117 -4.78 -0.72 -12.05
C LEU A 117 -5.73 -1.81 -12.55
N ASN A 118 -6.41 -1.57 -13.67
CA ASN A 118 -7.28 -2.56 -14.32
C ASN A 118 -6.47 -3.75 -14.86
N GLN A 119 -5.29 -3.52 -15.40
CA GLN A 119 -4.39 -4.60 -15.82
C GLN A 119 -3.94 -5.45 -14.61
N LEU A 120 -3.50 -4.81 -13.54
CA LEU A 120 -3.13 -5.49 -12.29
C LEU A 120 -4.30 -6.26 -11.69
N SER A 121 -5.52 -5.73 -11.79
CA SER A 121 -6.74 -6.41 -11.31
C SER A 121 -7.00 -7.75 -12.00
N LYS A 122 -6.50 -7.97 -13.22
CA LYS A 122 -6.64 -9.25 -13.94
C LYS A 122 -5.93 -10.40 -13.21
N ILE A 123 -4.91 -10.10 -12.43
CA ILE A 123 -4.14 -11.07 -11.64
C ILE A 123 -4.93 -11.53 -10.40
N ILE A 124 -5.83 -10.68 -9.91
CA ILE A 124 -6.60 -10.93 -8.70
C ILE A 124 -7.81 -11.81 -9.04
N LYS A 125 -8.16 -12.72 -8.14
CA LYS A 125 -9.37 -13.54 -8.27
C LYS A 125 -10.61 -12.66 -8.47
N PRO A 126 -11.64 -13.15 -9.18
CA PRO A 126 -12.91 -12.42 -9.32
C PRO A 126 -13.44 -12.00 -7.95
N SER A 127 -13.79 -10.72 -7.82
CA SER A 127 -14.33 -10.14 -6.59
C SER A 127 -15.22 -8.94 -6.92
N ASN A 128 -16.06 -8.54 -5.98
CA ASN A 128 -16.88 -7.34 -6.11
C ASN A 128 -16.02 -6.09 -6.32
N LEU A 129 -14.85 -6.02 -5.65
CA LEU A 129 -13.89 -4.93 -5.82
C LEU A 129 -13.37 -4.85 -7.26
N LYS A 130 -12.98 -5.99 -7.85
CA LYS A 130 -12.53 -6.05 -9.24
C LYS A 130 -13.61 -5.60 -10.21
N SER A 131 -14.85 -6.06 -10.02
CA SER A 131 -15.99 -5.63 -10.83
C SER A 131 -16.24 -4.12 -10.69
N PHE A 132 -16.17 -3.59 -9.49
CA PHE A 132 -16.30 -2.16 -9.23
C PHE A 132 -15.22 -1.33 -9.94
N LEU A 133 -13.95 -1.71 -9.79
CA LEU A 133 -12.83 -1.04 -10.44
C LEU A 133 -13.00 -1.00 -11.96
N ASN A 134 -13.34 -2.12 -12.57
CA ASN A 134 -13.43 -2.21 -14.03
C ASN A 134 -14.65 -1.47 -14.61
N ASN A 135 -15.79 -1.49 -13.93
CA ASN A 135 -17.04 -1.02 -14.50
C ASN A 135 -17.41 0.40 -14.07
N LYS A 136 -17.00 0.82 -12.89
CA LYS A 136 -17.45 2.08 -12.27
C LYS A 136 -16.40 3.18 -12.31
N ILE A 137 -15.11 2.85 -12.20
CA ILE A 137 -14.05 3.86 -12.21
C ILE A 137 -13.61 4.11 -13.66
N LYS A 138 -13.67 5.37 -14.08
CA LYS A 138 -13.33 5.81 -15.45
C LYS A 138 -11.96 6.46 -15.52
N LYS A 139 -11.60 7.22 -14.49
CA LYS A 139 -10.31 7.89 -14.35
C LYS A 139 -9.84 7.80 -12.91
N GLY A 140 -8.57 7.99 -12.70
CA GLY A 140 -7.99 8.07 -11.36
C GLY A 140 -6.51 7.72 -11.37
N LYS A 141 -5.80 8.25 -10.39
CA LYS A 141 -4.39 8.00 -10.14
C LYS A 141 -4.23 7.56 -8.70
N LEU A 142 -3.50 6.48 -8.48
CA LEU A 142 -3.25 5.86 -7.18
C LEU A 142 -1.76 5.95 -6.86
N ILE A 143 -1.44 6.41 -5.65
CA ILE A 143 -0.13 6.28 -5.02
C ILE A 143 -0.35 5.48 -3.74
N SER A 144 0.39 4.41 -3.54
CA SER A 144 0.16 3.51 -2.40
C SER A 144 1.45 2.91 -1.86
N GLU A 145 1.49 2.76 -0.54
CA GLU A 145 2.45 1.93 0.18
C GLU A 145 1.70 0.75 0.78
N ILE A 146 2.25 -0.46 0.59
CA ILE A 146 1.64 -1.70 1.06
C ILE A 146 2.67 -2.47 1.89
N GLU A 147 2.31 -2.81 3.11
CA GLU A 147 3.08 -3.68 3.99
C GLU A 147 2.39 -5.03 4.15
N PHE A 148 3.11 -6.10 3.92
CA PHE A 148 2.66 -7.48 4.16
C PHE A 148 3.40 -8.05 5.35
N PHE A 149 2.67 -8.43 6.39
CA PHE A 149 3.20 -9.10 7.57
C PHE A 149 3.06 -10.62 7.40
N LEU A 150 4.14 -11.33 7.61
CA LEU A 150 4.21 -12.76 7.38
C LEU A 150 4.35 -13.52 8.71
N THR A 151 3.88 -14.75 8.73
CA THR A 151 4.17 -15.71 9.80
C THR A 151 5.54 -16.35 9.57
N ASP A 152 6.08 -17.04 10.57
CA ASP A 152 7.35 -17.81 10.48
C ASP A 152 7.33 -18.85 9.34
N GLN A 153 6.15 -19.28 8.91
CA GLN A 153 5.96 -20.17 7.76
C GLN A 153 5.87 -19.43 6.41
N GLY A 154 6.01 -18.09 6.41
CA GLY A 154 5.89 -17.25 5.21
C GLY A 154 4.46 -17.10 4.69
N LYS A 155 3.44 -17.40 5.50
CA LYS A 155 2.03 -17.16 5.15
C LYS A 155 1.64 -15.72 5.51
N LEU A 156 0.72 -15.13 4.77
CA LEU A 156 0.21 -13.80 5.05
C LEU A 156 -0.56 -13.77 6.38
N LYS A 157 -0.02 -13.06 7.36
CA LYS A 157 -0.65 -12.81 8.67
C LYS A 157 -1.61 -11.62 8.59
N ASN A 158 -1.11 -10.49 8.13
CA ASN A 158 -1.85 -9.25 7.93
C ASN A 158 -1.26 -8.45 6.78
N PHE A 159 -1.97 -7.44 6.31
CA PHE A 159 -1.43 -6.41 5.43
C PHE A 159 -1.91 -5.03 5.90
N ILE A 160 -1.15 -4.01 5.57
CA ILE A 160 -1.54 -2.61 5.70
C ILE A 160 -1.32 -1.97 4.35
N ALA A 161 -2.36 -1.37 3.80
CA ALA A 161 -2.28 -0.57 2.59
C ALA A 161 -2.73 0.85 2.91
N LYS A 162 -1.91 1.84 2.57
CA LYS A 162 -2.24 3.26 2.73
C LYS A 162 -1.87 4.00 1.46
N GLY A 163 -2.59 5.07 1.18
CA GLY A 163 -2.30 5.82 -0.02
C GLY A 163 -3.22 6.99 -0.28
N LEU A 164 -3.03 7.55 -1.44
CA LEU A 164 -3.76 8.71 -1.94
C LEU A 164 -4.29 8.38 -3.34
N VAL A 165 -5.54 8.71 -3.57
CA VAL A 165 -6.14 8.65 -4.89
C VAL A 165 -6.52 10.05 -5.34
N LYS A 166 -6.22 10.39 -6.59
CA LYS A 166 -6.45 11.72 -7.18
C LYS A 166 -7.21 11.60 -8.48
N ASN A 167 -7.95 12.65 -8.79
CA ASN A 167 -8.65 12.80 -10.06
C ASN A 167 -9.56 11.61 -10.38
N ILE A 168 -10.19 11.05 -9.34
CA ILE A 168 -11.14 9.94 -9.54
C ILE A 168 -12.37 10.45 -10.26
N GLU A 169 -12.80 9.65 -11.24
CA GLU A 169 -14.12 9.72 -11.85
C GLU A 169 -14.81 8.36 -11.69
N VAL A 170 -15.92 8.34 -10.91
CA VAL A 170 -16.71 7.14 -10.65
C VAL A 170 -18.12 7.34 -11.18
N LYS A 171 -18.55 6.48 -12.10
CA LYS A 171 -19.94 6.44 -12.56
C LYS A 171 -20.78 5.64 -11.55
N ILE A 172 -21.61 6.32 -10.76
CA ILE A 172 -22.50 5.67 -9.79
C ILE A 172 -23.70 5.07 -10.53
N ASN A 173 -24.37 5.89 -11.34
CA ASN A 173 -25.44 5.50 -12.27
C ASN A 173 -25.40 6.40 -13.52
N ASP A 174 -26.39 6.31 -14.40
CA ASP A 174 -26.40 7.08 -15.66
C ASP A 174 -26.56 8.59 -15.47
N GLN A 175 -27.08 9.01 -14.32
CA GLN A 175 -27.36 10.43 -14.02
C GLN A 175 -26.37 11.01 -13.00
N LEU A 176 -25.64 10.17 -12.26
CA LEU A 176 -24.81 10.59 -11.14
C LEU A 176 -23.40 10.04 -11.26
N SER A 177 -22.44 10.94 -11.32
CA SER A 177 -21.01 10.64 -11.31
C SER A 177 -20.32 11.45 -10.23
N LEU A 178 -19.34 10.82 -9.59
CA LEU A 178 -18.39 11.48 -8.70
C LEU A 178 -17.19 11.89 -9.55
N THR A 179 -16.83 13.16 -9.55
CA THR A 179 -15.76 13.74 -10.38
C THR A 179 -14.79 14.56 -9.55
N ASP A 180 -13.61 14.83 -10.09
CA ASP A 180 -12.57 15.67 -9.48
C ASP A 180 -12.23 15.27 -8.04
N THR A 181 -12.34 13.96 -7.76
CA THR A 181 -12.25 13.47 -6.40
C THR A 181 -10.83 13.15 -6.02
N LYS A 182 -10.47 13.59 -4.81
CA LYS A 182 -9.25 13.26 -4.11
C LYS A 182 -9.62 12.64 -2.76
N LEU A 183 -8.91 11.60 -2.36
CA LEU A 183 -9.10 10.94 -1.07
C LEU A 183 -7.81 10.28 -0.61
N SER A 184 -7.67 10.08 0.69
CA SER A 184 -6.68 9.19 1.29
C SER A 184 -7.36 7.91 1.80
N PHE A 185 -6.62 6.82 1.85
CA PHE A 185 -7.14 5.57 2.38
C PHE A 185 -6.12 4.86 3.25
N PHE A 186 -6.64 4.09 4.18
CA PHE A 186 -5.94 3.09 4.97
C PHE A 186 -6.79 1.83 4.96
N ALA A 187 -6.17 0.67 4.74
CA ALA A 187 -6.87 -0.61 4.72
C ALA A 187 -6.00 -1.69 5.32
N ASP A 188 -6.62 -2.57 6.08
CA ASP A 188 -6.05 -3.83 6.53
C ASP A 188 -7.06 -4.97 6.37
N LYS A 189 -6.86 -6.11 7.03
CA LYS A 189 -7.79 -7.23 6.96
C LYS A 189 -9.16 -6.96 7.58
N SER A 190 -9.22 -6.06 8.56
CA SER A 190 -10.39 -5.81 9.41
C SER A 190 -11.17 -4.59 8.97
N ASP A 191 -10.45 -3.54 8.53
CA ASP A 191 -11.04 -2.24 8.30
C ASP A 191 -10.53 -1.59 6.99
N ILE A 192 -11.40 -0.78 6.39
CA ILE A 192 -11.03 0.19 5.35
C ILE A 192 -11.49 1.56 5.83
N LEU A 193 -10.56 2.50 5.92
CA LEU A 193 -10.79 3.87 6.29
C LEU A 193 -10.45 4.77 5.10
N ILE A 194 -11.43 5.48 4.58
CA ILE A 194 -11.26 6.48 3.52
C ILE A 194 -11.48 7.83 4.15
N LYS A 195 -10.54 8.76 3.96
CA LYS A 195 -10.54 10.07 4.61
C LYS A 195 -10.25 11.19 3.63
N ASN A 196 -10.60 12.42 4.05
CA ASN A 196 -10.33 13.64 3.30
C ASN A 196 -10.90 13.52 1.87
N ILE A 197 -12.16 13.13 1.76
CA ILE A 197 -12.84 13.01 0.47
C ILE A 197 -13.27 14.41 0.03
N PHE A 198 -12.62 14.90 -1.02
CA PHE A 198 -12.99 16.13 -1.71
C PHE A 198 -13.45 15.76 -3.11
N GLY A 199 -14.49 16.42 -3.63
CA GLY A 199 -14.95 16.14 -4.98
C GLY A 199 -16.29 16.75 -5.31
N THR A 200 -16.85 16.33 -6.44
CA THR A 200 -18.16 16.79 -6.91
C THR A 200 -19.02 15.57 -7.25
N LEU A 201 -20.18 15.46 -6.63
CA LEU A 201 -21.17 14.42 -6.88
C LEU A 201 -22.36 15.04 -7.61
N GLY A 202 -22.37 14.96 -8.95
CA GLY A 202 -23.35 15.71 -9.76
C GLY A 202 -23.18 17.22 -9.58
N ASP A 203 -24.12 17.88 -8.92
CA ASP A 203 -24.07 19.31 -8.60
C ASP A 203 -23.66 19.58 -7.13
N LEU A 204 -23.47 18.53 -6.35
CA LEU A 204 -23.11 18.60 -4.93
C LEU A 204 -21.58 18.66 -4.78
N LYS A 205 -21.08 19.75 -4.20
CA LYS A 205 -19.66 19.83 -3.81
C LYS A 205 -19.44 19.23 -2.44
N ILE A 206 -18.51 18.29 -2.36
CA ILE A 206 -18.03 17.65 -1.14
C ILE A 206 -16.73 18.34 -0.76
N PHE A 207 -16.68 18.95 0.44
CA PHE A 207 -15.50 19.66 0.95
C PHE A 207 -14.70 18.84 1.92
N ASP A 208 -15.34 17.89 2.57
CA ASP A 208 -14.70 16.87 3.42
C ASP A 208 -15.63 15.68 3.51
N GLY A 209 -15.03 14.49 3.67
CA GLY A 209 -15.79 13.27 3.86
C GLY A 209 -14.91 12.13 4.34
N ASP A 210 -15.53 11.33 5.20
CA ASP A 210 -14.91 10.12 5.73
C ASP A 210 -15.86 8.94 5.53
N ILE A 211 -15.28 7.78 5.19
CA ILE A 211 -15.99 6.50 5.12
C ILE A 211 -15.18 5.47 5.90
N LYS A 212 -15.84 4.78 6.84
CA LYS A 212 -15.29 3.64 7.54
C LYS A 212 -16.07 2.39 7.17
N ILE A 213 -15.34 1.36 6.76
CA ILE A 213 -15.91 0.04 6.44
C ILE A 213 -15.27 -0.98 7.36
N ASN A 214 -16.06 -1.63 8.21
CA ASN A 214 -15.62 -2.75 9.03
C ASN A 214 -16.00 -4.06 8.34
N LEU A 215 -15.06 -5.01 8.32
CA LEU A 215 -15.18 -6.30 7.60
C LEU A 215 -15.24 -7.52 8.52
N GLU A 216 -15.04 -7.36 9.85
CA GLU A 216 -14.89 -8.51 10.76
C GLU A 216 -16.16 -9.33 10.95
N ASN A 217 -17.31 -8.67 11.14
CA ASN A 217 -18.59 -9.32 11.43
C ASN A 217 -19.65 -9.00 10.37
N GLY A 218 -19.29 -9.09 9.12
CA GLY A 218 -20.07 -8.60 7.99
C GLY A 218 -19.68 -7.17 7.63
N ILE A 219 -20.21 -6.67 6.51
CA ILE A 219 -19.87 -5.33 6.04
C ILE A 219 -20.71 -4.30 6.80
N LYS A 220 -20.06 -3.49 7.64
CA LYS A 220 -20.66 -2.29 8.26
C LYS A 220 -20.01 -1.06 7.67
N LEU A 221 -20.83 -0.11 7.22
CA LEU A 221 -20.39 1.13 6.61
C LEU A 221 -20.90 2.31 7.42
N GLU A 222 -19.98 3.18 7.83
CA GLU A 222 -20.26 4.48 8.45
C GLU A 222 -19.68 5.55 7.55
N SER A 223 -20.41 6.65 7.32
CA SER A 223 -19.93 7.74 6.48
C SER A 223 -20.38 9.07 7.01
N ASN A 224 -19.50 10.08 6.90
CA ASN A 224 -19.78 11.46 7.24
C ASN A 224 -19.27 12.34 6.10
N PHE A 225 -20.06 13.36 5.71
CA PHE A 225 -19.71 14.26 4.61
C PHE A 225 -20.14 15.69 4.91
N ASP A 226 -19.23 16.63 4.70
CA ASP A 226 -19.49 18.04 4.66
C ASP A 226 -19.69 18.50 3.22
N SER A 227 -20.86 19.06 2.94
CA SER A 227 -21.23 19.47 1.60
C SER A 227 -22.01 20.77 1.58
N LYS A 228 -21.91 21.51 0.48
CA LYS A 228 -22.73 22.69 0.22
C LYS A 228 -23.65 22.41 -0.97
N LEU A 229 -24.91 22.49 -0.71
CA LEU A 229 -25.97 22.27 -1.70
C LEU A 229 -26.75 23.54 -1.91
N ASN A 230 -26.91 23.96 -3.17
CA ASN A 230 -27.87 24.99 -3.56
C ASN A 230 -29.16 24.30 -4.03
N ILE A 231 -30.20 24.41 -3.22
CA ILE A 231 -31.49 23.80 -3.52
C ILE A 231 -32.33 24.86 -4.27
N ASP A 232 -32.39 24.71 -5.59
CA ASP A 232 -33.25 25.52 -6.47
C ASP A 232 -34.24 24.63 -7.22
N GLU A 233 -35.14 25.22 -7.98
CA GLU A 233 -36.13 24.48 -8.77
C GLU A 233 -35.49 23.51 -9.78
N LYS A 234 -34.35 23.88 -10.34
CA LYS A 234 -33.58 23.05 -11.27
C LYS A 234 -33.02 21.80 -10.57
N PHE A 235 -32.54 21.93 -9.33
CA PHE A 235 -32.13 20.84 -8.50
C PHE A 235 -33.26 19.84 -8.24
N PHE A 236 -34.43 20.33 -7.82
CA PHE A 236 -35.61 19.50 -7.59
C PHE A 236 -36.04 18.74 -8.84
N ARG A 237 -36.11 19.40 -9.99
CA ARG A 237 -36.44 18.73 -11.26
C ARG A 237 -35.44 17.64 -11.63
N LYS A 238 -34.16 17.88 -11.44
CA LYS A 238 -33.09 16.95 -11.79
C LYS A 238 -33.06 15.71 -10.88
N TYR A 239 -33.27 15.90 -9.59
CA TYR A 239 -33.14 14.85 -8.58
C TYR A 239 -34.46 14.34 -8.02
N SER A 240 -35.60 14.73 -8.53
CA SER A 240 -36.94 14.35 -8.06
C SER A 240 -37.11 12.83 -7.88
N LYS A 241 -36.63 12.03 -8.82
CA LYS A 241 -36.69 10.55 -8.73
C LYS A 241 -35.87 9.96 -7.59
N LEU A 242 -34.78 10.62 -7.19
CA LEU A 242 -33.96 10.22 -6.03
C LEU A 242 -34.60 10.70 -4.72
N LEU A 243 -35.07 11.95 -4.70
CA LEU A 243 -35.67 12.57 -3.52
C LEU A 243 -36.99 11.92 -3.11
N ASN A 244 -37.80 11.46 -4.06
CA ASN A 244 -39.06 10.74 -3.78
C ASN A 244 -38.87 9.37 -3.10
N ARG A 245 -37.63 8.90 -2.92
CA ARG A 245 -37.32 7.69 -2.14
C ARG A 245 -37.05 7.96 -0.66
N PHE A 246 -36.99 9.22 -0.27
CA PHE A 246 -36.74 9.63 1.11
C PHE A 246 -38.01 10.21 1.73
N ASP A 247 -38.72 9.44 2.56
CA ASP A 247 -40.00 9.80 3.18
C ASP A 247 -39.94 11.08 4.06
N PHE A 248 -38.74 11.49 4.48
CA PHE A 248 -38.56 12.69 5.30
C PHE A 248 -38.62 14.02 4.52
N LEU A 249 -38.81 13.97 3.20
CA LEU A 249 -38.96 15.14 2.34
C LEU A 249 -40.40 15.36 1.86
N GLN A 250 -41.37 14.60 2.39
CA GLN A 250 -42.80 14.77 2.14
C GLN A 250 -43.43 15.75 3.13
#